data_6262d4349591da84186508ed0e51ea4e
#
_entry.id   6262d4349591da84186508ed0e51ea4e
#
_cell.length_a   1.000
_cell.length_b   1.000
_cell.length_c   1.000
_cell.angle_alpha   90.00
_cell.angle_beta   90.00
_cell.angle_gamma   90.00
#
_symmetry.space_group_name_H-M   'P 1'
#
loop_
_entity.id
_entity.type
_entity.pdbx_description
1 polymer ?
#
loop_
_entity_poly.entity_id
_entity_poly.type
_entity_poly.pdbx_seq_one_letter_code
_entity_poly.pdbx_strand_id
1 'polypeptide(L)'
;AKAFHAALLWCMRHSKTTVAGTILLFALSVKAFGWLPQQFFPHSTRPEVLIDMTLRQKASIFDADRISKGVDRLLEGDRDVDHWSSYVGQGAIRFYLPLDQQLDNEFFAQTVVVTKGDEERERVIQRLNERLARDFPEAVCRVSTLELGSPVGWPVQFRLTGPDADKVQDFAGQAADIVRHDPDISQTCFDWGEKQRKLVLKIRQEEARRLGLSSSAAAQLAYAAVTGDPRPKFYGLIE
;
A
#
# COMPACT_ATOMS: atom_id res chain seq x y z
N ALA A 1 -8.19 -48.74 -28.40
CA ALA A 1 -7.95 -48.79 -29.86
C ALA A 1 -9.26 -48.76 -30.67
N LYS A 2 -10.25 -49.64 -30.43
CA LYS A 2 -11.49 -49.73 -31.21
C LYS A 2 -12.37 -48.48 -31.16
N ALA A 3 -12.56 -47.87 -29.99
CA ALA A 3 -13.35 -46.65 -29.83
C ALA A 3 -12.73 -45.44 -30.56
N PHE A 4 -11.41 -45.28 -30.48
CA PHE A 4 -10.68 -44.24 -31.21
C PHE A 4 -10.83 -44.39 -32.73
N HIS A 5 -10.67 -45.60 -33.23
CA HIS A 5 -10.80 -45.86 -34.66
C HIS A 5 -12.23 -45.57 -35.17
N ALA A 6 -13.25 -45.93 -34.41
CA ALA A 6 -14.66 -45.64 -34.74
C ALA A 6 -14.92 -44.11 -34.75
N ALA A 7 -14.39 -43.35 -33.80
CA ALA A 7 -14.52 -41.92 -33.74
C ALA A 7 -13.82 -41.25 -34.96
N LEU A 8 -12.65 -41.73 -35.31
CA LEU A 8 -11.87 -41.21 -36.44
C LEU A 8 -12.58 -41.42 -37.77
N LEU A 9 -13.12 -42.63 -38.01
CA LEU A 9 -13.94 -42.94 -39.20
C LEU A 9 -15.21 -42.07 -39.24
N TRP A 10 -15.86 -41.85 -38.10
CA TRP A 10 -17.05 -40.99 -38.04
C TRP A 10 -16.70 -39.53 -38.41
N CYS A 11 -15.62 -38.98 -37.87
CA CYS A 11 -15.15 -37.64 -38.20
C CYS A 11 -14.82 -37.50 -39.68
N MET A 12 -14.15 -38.48 -40.27
CA MET A 12 -13.81 -38.47 -41.71
C MET A 12 -15.07 -38.56 -42.59
N ARG A 13 -16.04 -39.39 -42.21
CA ARG A 13 -17.32 -39.55 -42.93
C ARG A 13 -18.20 -38.30 -42.87
N HIS A 14 -18.12 -37.54 -41.76
CA HIS A 14 -18.90 -36.34 -41.51
C HIS A 14 -18.00 -35.10 -41.39
N SER A 15 -17.08 -34.92 -42.33
CA SER A 15 -16.04 -33.88 -42.28
C SER A 15 -16.62 -32.45 -42.11
N LYS A 16 -17.73 -32.13 -42.79
CA LYS A 16 -18.39 -30.80 -42.66
C LYS A 16 -18.93 -30.56 -41.24
N THR A 17 -19.53 -31.55 -40.62
CA THR A 17 -20.08 -31.50 -39.25
C THR A 17 -18.94 -31.38 -38.24
N THR A 18 -17.84 -32.11 -38.48
CA THR A 18 -16.63 -32.02 -37.63
C THR A 18 -16.01 -30.64 -37.69
N VAL A 19 -15.84 -30.07 -38.90
CA VAL A 19 -15.29 -28.73 -39.06
C VAL A 19 -16.22 -27.68 -38.42
N ALA A 20 -17.54 -27.76 -38.66
CA ALA A 20 -18.51 -26.84 -38.06
C ALA A 20 -18.48 -26.91 -36.52
N GLY A 21 -18.43 -28.14 -35.96
CA GLY A 21 -18.30 -28.35 -34.52
C GLY A 21 -17.03 -27.78 -33.93
N THR A 22 -15.90 -27.94 -34.61
CA THR A 22 -14.62 -27.36 -34.19
C THR A 22 -14.65 -25.83 -34.20
N ILE A 23 -15.21 -25.22 -35.25
CA ILE A 23 -15.36 -23.77 -35.34
C ILE A 23 -16.25 -23.23 -34.22
N LEU A 24 -17.38 -23.92 -33.97
CA LEU A 24 -18.30 -23.54 -32.90
C LEU A 24 -17.62 -23.62 -31.53
N LEU A 25 -16.89 -24.71 -31.28
CA LEU A 25 -16.18 -24.92 -30.02
C LEU A 25 -15.07 -23.87 -29.84
N PHE A 26 -14.35 -23.48 -30.89
CA PHE A 26 -13.39 -22.42 -30.89
C PHE A 26 -14.05 -21.07 -30.58
N ALA A 27 -15.16 -20.73 -31.23
CA ALA A 27 -15.88 -19.49 -30.97
C ALA A 27 -16.39 -19.40 -29.52
N LEU A 28 -16.88 -20.51 -28.97
CA LEU A 28 -17.27 -20.59 -27.56
C LEU A 28 -16.08 -20.40 -26.61
N SER A 29 -14.93 -20.99 -26.94
CA SER A 29 -13.70 -20.85 -26.14
C SER A 29 -13.22 -19.40 -26.14
N VAL A 30 -13.23 -18.72 -27.29
CA VAL A 30 -12.87 -17.29 -27.38
C VAL A 30 -13.82 -16.44 -26.55
N LYS A 31 -15.12 -16.71 -26.60
CA LYS A 31 -16.10 -16.02 -25.76
C LYS A 31 -15.87 -16.27 -24.26
N ALA A 32 -15.60 -17.51 -23.89
CA ALA A 32 -15.33 -17.91 -22.50
C ALA A 32 -14.03 -17.30 -21.97
N PHE A 33 -13.05 -17.05 -22.84
CA PHE A 33 -11.80 -16.39 -22.47
C PHE A 33 -12.01 -14.98 -21.86
N GLY A 34 -13.05 -14.26 -22.30
CA GLY A 34 -13.42 -12.96 -21.74
C GLY A 34 -13.93 -13.01 -20.28
N TRP A 35 -14.27 -14.19 -19.77
CA TRP A 35 -14.70 -14.37 -18.38
C TRP A 35 -13.54 -14.68 -17.42
N LEU A 36 -12.34 -14.95 -17.95
CA LEU A 36 -11.17 -15.18 -17.11
C LEU A 36 -10.68 -13.85 -16.57
N PRO A 37 -10.55 -13.72 -15.25
CA PRO A 37 -9.93 -12.54 -14.64
C PRO A 37 -8.47 -12.45 -15.11
N GLN A 38 -8.13 -11.31 -15.74
CA GLN A 38 -6.76 -11.05 -16.18
C GLN A 38 -5.99 -10.45 -15.01
N GLN A 39 -5.19 -11.26 -14.34
CA GLN A 39 -4.30 -10.84 -13.27
C GLN A 39 -2.86 -11.10 -13.68
N PHE A 40 -1.98 -10.11 -13.46
CA PHE A 40 -0.55 -10.28 -13.73
C PHE A 40 0.07 -11.28 -12.74
N PHE A 41 -0.25 -11.14 -11.45
CA PHE A 41 0.02 -12.13 -10.42
C PHE A 41 -1.29 -12.48 -9.70
N PRO A 42 -1.60 -13.77 -9.50
CA PRO A 42 -2.75 -14.16 -8.72
C PRO A 42 -2.53 -13.77 -7.25
N HIS A 43 -3.60 -13.38 -6.57
CA HIS A 43 -3.55 -13.17 -5.13
C HIS A 43 -3.28 -14.50 -4.41
N SER A 44 -2.63 -14.40 -3.27
CA SER A 44 -2.42 -15.56 -2.41
C SER A 44 -3.77 -16.07 -1.88
N THR A 45 -3.90 -17.40 -1.77
CA THR A 45 -5.01 -18.04 -1.05
C THR A 45 -4.83 -18.01 0.47
N ARG A 46 -3.81 -17.33 0.96
CA ARG A 46 -3.54 -17.19 2.39
C ARG A 46 -4.57 -16.28 3.06
N PRO A 47 -4.96 -16.57 4.31
CA PRO A 47 -6.01 -15.84 5.01
C PRO A 47 -5.56 -14.47 5.55
N GLU A 48 -4.29 -14.10 5.39
CA GLU A 48 -3.76 -12.86 5.92
C GLU A 48 -4.14 -11.64 5.07
N VAL A 49 -4.51 -10.57 5.76
CA VAL A 49 -4.78 -9.23 5.23
C VAL A 49 -3.83 -8.25 5.88
N LEU A 50 -3.23 -7.39 5.08
CA LEU A 50 -2.38 -6.29 5.55
C LEU A 50 -3.18 -5.00 5.54
N ILE A 51 -3.08 -4.24 6.61
CA ILE A 51 -3.63 -2.89 6.73
C ILE A 51 -2.45 -1.95 6.96
N ASP A 52 -2.05 -1.21 5.93
CA ASP A 52 -1.03 -0.18 6.01
C ASP A 52 -1.70 1.16 6.35
N MET A 53 -1.19 1.82 7.36
CA MET A 53 -1.70 3.10 7.84
C MET A 53 -0.58 4.13 7.79
N THR A 54 -0.63 5.02 6.80
CA THR A 54 0.34 6.10 6.64
C THR A 54 -0.30 7.42 7.03
N LEU A 55 0.25 8.06 8.04
CA LEU A 55 -0.16 9.38 8.49
C LEU A 55 0.60 10.47 7.72
N ARG A 56 0.23 11.73 7.96
CA ARG A 56 0.99 12.87 7.43
C ARG A 56 2.44 12.81 7.92
N GLN A 57 3.35 13.20 7.06
CA GLN A 57 4.77 13.31 7.45
C GLN A 57 4.90 14.18 8.71
N LYS A 58 5.71 13.71 9.68
CA LYS A 58 5.88 14.29 11.03
C LYS A 58 4.72 14.09 12.02
N ALA A 59 3.75 13.25 11.70
CA ALA A 59 2.93 12.69 12.76
C ALA A 59 3.83 11.92 13.75
N SER A 60 3.51 12.00 15.00
CA SER A 60 4.27 11.32 16.04
C SER A 60 3.93 9.82 16.08
N ILE A 61 4.84 9.03 16.65
CA ILE A 61 4.56 7.61 16.92
C ILE A 61 3.30 7.41 17.78
N PHE A 62 2.98 8.40 18.64
CA PHE A 62 1.75 8.38 19.45
C PHE A 62 0.48 8.55 18.60
N ASP A 63 0.56 9.31 17.50
CA ASP A 63 -0.54 9.44 16.57
C ASP A 63 -0.73 8.14 15.79
N ALA A 64 0.37 7.51 15.35
CA ALA A 64 0.33 6.19 14.71
C ALA A 64 -0.24 5.12 15.66
N ASP A 65 0.16 5.10 16.93
CA ASP A 65 -0.38 4.22 17.96
C ASP A 65 -1.89 4.46 18.18
N ARG A 66 -2.32 5.72 18.21
CA ARG A 66 -3.73 6.06 18.33
C ARG A 66 -4.58 5.51 17.20
N ILE A 67 -4.12 5.65 15.95
CA ILE A 67 -4.81 5.11 14.77
C ILE A 67 -4.81 3.58 14.81
N SER A 68 -3.67 2.96 15.09
CA SER A 68 -3.55 1.50 15.23
C SER A 68 -4.53 0.94 16.26
N LYS A 69 -4.61 1.52 17.44
CA LYS A 69 -5.61 1.16 18.48
C LYS A 69 -7.06 1.40 18.05
N GLY A 70 -7.28 2.37 17.18
CA GLY A 70 -8.56 2.58 16.53
C GLY A 70 -8.96 1.42 15.64
N VAL A 71 -8.00 0.95 14.81
CA VAL A 71 -8.18 -0.22 13.94
C VAL A 71 -8.36 -1.49 14.77
N ASP A 72 -7.60 -1.68 15.84
CA ASP A 72 -7.77 -2.83 16.75
C ASP A 72 -9.21 -2.93 17.26
N ARG A 73 -9.81 -1.80 17.65
CA ARG A 73 -11.22 -1.75 18.10
C ARG A 73 -12.23 -2.09 16.98
N LEU A 74 -11.89 -1.82 15.70
CA LEU A 74 -12.74 -2.24 14.59
C LEU A 74 -12.70 -3.74 14.36
N LEU A 75 -11.59 -4.38 14.69
CA LEU A 75 -11.38 -5.83 14.54
C LEU A 75 -11.89 -6.61 15.76
N GLU A 76 -11.98 -5.96 16.92
CA GLU A 76 -12.43 -6.58 18.16
C GLU A 76 -13.87 -7.09 18.02
N GLY A 77 -14.05 -8.38 18.28
CA GLY A 77 -15.37 -9.04 18.18
C GLY A 77 -15.82 -9.36 16.75
N ASP A 78 -15.00 -9.12 15.73
CA ASP A 78 -15.34 -9.53 14.35
C ASP A 78 -15.29 -11.06 14.22
N ARG A 79 -16.41 -11.63 13.76
CA ARG A 79 -16.58 -13.10 13.69
C ARG A 79 -15.74 -13.74 12.59
N ASP A 80 -15.35 -12.98 11.58
CA ASP A 80 -14.58 -13.45 10.43
C ASP A 80 -13.06 -13.38 10.68
N VAL A 81 -12.64 -12.66 11.73
CA VAL A 81 -11.24 -12.51 12.16
C VAL A 81 -10.90 -13.59 13.18
N ASP A 82 -9.73 -14.22 13.04
CA ASP A 82 -9.18 -15.17 14.00
C ASP A 82 -8.31 -14.43 15.02
N HIS A 83 -7.29 -13.74 14.53
CA HIS A 83 -6.41 -12.89 15.34
C HIS A 83 -5.74 -11.82 14.47
N TRP A 84 -5.09 -10.86 15.12
CA TRP A 84 -4.30 -9.83 14.43
C TRP A 84 -3.09 -9.41 15.27
N SER A 85 -2.16 -8.76 14.61
CA SER A 85 -0.96 -8.17 15.22
C SER A 85 -0.71 -6.80 14.65
N SER A 86 -0.58 -5.79 15.51
CA SER A 86 -0.35 -4.42 15.13
C SER A 86 1.08 -3.98 15.42
N TYR A 87 1.70 -3.34 14.45
CA TYR A 87 3.07 -2.81 14.48
C TYR A 87 3.00 -1.30 14.34
N VAL A 88 3.62 -0.58 15.27
CA VAL A 88 3.58 0.89 15.31
C VAL A 88 4.99 1.44 15.14
N GLY A 89 5.16 2.41 14.24
CA GLY A 89 6.46 2.99 13.90
C GLY A 89 7.32 2.12 13.00
N GLN A 90 6.81 1.00 12.53
CA GLN A 90 7.48 0.07 11.60
C GLN A 90 6.46 -0.86 10.95
N GLY A 91 6.86 -1.58 9.90
CA GLY A 91 6.07 -2.67 9.35
C GLY A 91 6.25 -3.98 10.10
N ALA A 92 5.43 -4.97 9.72
CA ALA A 92 5.54 -6.33 10.22
C ALA A 92 6.91 -6.94 9.91
N ILE A 93 7.39 -7.80 10.80
CA ILE A 93 8.57 -8.62 10.52
C ILE A 93 8.29 -9.49 9.27
N ARG A 94 9.32 -9.76 8.49
CA ARG A 94 9.16 -10.57 7.29
C ARG A 94 8.77 -12.01 7.64
N PHE A 95 7.49 -12.30 7.61
CA PHE A 95 6.94 -13.66 7.79
C PHE A 95 6.61 -14.34 6.44
N TYR A 96 6.74 -13.61 5.35
CA TYR A 96 6.46 -14.05 3.99
C TYR A 96 7.50 -13.47 3.03
N LEU A 97 8.06 -14.30 2.13
CA LEU A 97 9.22 -13.91 1.31
C LEU A 97 8.99 -12.68 0.42
N PRO A 98 7.88 -12.58 -0.33
CA PRO A 98 7.57 -11.41 -1.14
C PRO A 98 7.04 -10.20 -0.36
N LEU A 99 6.94 -10.27 0.97
CA LEU A 99 6.44 -9.14 1.77
C LEU A 99 7.32 -7.90 1.55
N ASP A 100 6.69 -6.80 1.15
CA ASP A 100 7.31 -5.49 1.12
C ASP A 100 7.48 -4.97 2.55
N GLN A 101 8.70 -5.13 3.06
CA GLN A 101 9.00 -4.77 4.44
C GLN A 101 9.13 -3.26 4.58
N GLN A 102 8.21 -2.66 5.30
CA GLN A 102 8.26 -1.24 5.62
C GLN A 102 9.33 -0.95 6.65
N LEU A 103 10.16 0.05 6.38
CA LEU A 103 11.23 0.49 7.27
C LEU A 103 10.66 1.27 8.47
N ASP A 104 11.53 1.49 9.47
CA ASP A 104 11.19 2.29 10.65
C ASP A 104 10.71 3.69 10.24
N ASN A 105 9.51 4.04 10.66
CA ASN A 105 8.84 5.27 10.27
C ASN A 105 7.81 5.67 11.34
N GLU A 106 8.05 6.74 12.09
CA GLU A 106 7.21 7.17 13.21
C GLU A 106 5.75 7.48 12.81
N PHE A 107 5.50 7.86 11.55
CA PHE A 107 4.17 8.16 11.04
C PHE A 107 3.52 6.99 10.29
N PHE A 108 4.01 5.78 10.52
CA PHE A 108 3.50 4.55 9.90
C PHE A 108 3.07 3.52 10.95
N ALA A 109 2.00 2.82 10.67
CA ALA A 109 1.62 1.62 11.40
C ALA A 109 1.10 0.56 10.41
N GLN A 110 1.25 -0.70 10.76
CA GLN A 110 0.76 -1.82 9.97
C GLN A 110 0.07 -2.84 10.86
N THR A 111 -1.10 -3.30 10.45
CA THR A 111 -1.78 -4.41 11.13
C THR A 111 -1.86 -5.61 10.19
N VAL A 112 -1.43 -6.75 10.66
CA VAL A 112 -1.58 -8.04 9.98
C VAL A 112 -2.78 -8.74 10.61
N VAL A 113 -3.83 -8.94 9.81
CA VAL A 113 -5.07 -9.59 10.23
C VAL A 113 -5.10 -10.99 9.64
N VAL A 114 -5.36 -11.99 10.45
CA VAL A 114 -5.57 -13.37 10.01
C VAL A 114 -7.06 -13.67 10.07
N THR A 115 -7.64 -14.00 8.94
CA THR A 115 -9.07 -14.37 8.83
C THR A 115 -9.26 -15.87 8.92
N LYS A 116 -10.48 -16.32 9.18
CA LYS A 116 -10.78 -17.75 9.33
C LYS A 116 -10.79 -18.54 8.01
N GLY A 117 -10.86 -17.82 6.88
CA GLY A 117 -10.87 -18.44 5.56
C GLY A 117 -10.90 -17.39 4.44
N ASP A 118 -10.91 -17.87 3.19
CA ASP A 118 -10.83 -17.00 2.01
C ASP A 118 -12.10 -16.14 1.80
N GLU A 119 -13.29 -16.73 2.04
CA GLU A 119 -14.55 -15.98 1.94
C GLU A 119 -14.66 -14.91 3.04
N GLU A 120 -14.22 -15.26 4.25
CA GLU A 120 -14.13 -14.36 5.40
C GLU A 120 -13.19 -13.19 5.08
N ARG A 121 -12.06 -13.47 4.44
CA ARG A 121 -11.06 -12.47 4.02
C ARG A 121 -11.68 -11.41 3.11
N GLU A 122 -12.41 -11.81 2.07
CA GLU A 122 -13.05 -10.88 1.15
C GLU A 122 -14.08 -9.98 1.86
N ARG A 123 -14.87 -10.57 2.77
CA ARG A 123 -15.84 -9.80 3.58
C ARG A 123 -15.14 -8.81 4.53
N VAL A 124 -14.03 -9.22 5.14
CA VAL A 124 -13.22 -8.35 6.02
C VAL A 124 -12.62 -7.20 5.21
N ILE A 125 -12.03 -7.46 4.04
CA ILE A 125 -11.45 -6.45 3.15
C ILE A 125 -12.50 -5.40 2.76
N GLN A 126 -13.67 -5.83 2.33
CA GLN A 126 -14.75 -4.91 1.94
C GLN A 126 -15.16 -4.01 3.11
N ARG A 127 -15.44 -4.60 4.28
CA ARG A 127 -15.81 -3.83 5.48
C ARG A 127 -14.73 -2.85 5.93
N LEU A 128 -13.47 -3.27 5.87
CA LEU A 128 -12.34 -2.43 6.26
C LEU A 128 -12.17 -1.25 5.30
N ASN A 129 -12.25 -1.46 3.99
CA ASN A 129 -12.15 -0.37 3.01
C ASN A 129 -13.22 0.70 3.23
N GLU A 130 -14.47 0.30 3.52
CA GLU A 130 -15.57 1.22 3.78
C GLU A 130 -15.39 2.00 5.11
N ARG A 131 -14.93 1.31 6.15
CA ARG A 131 -14.82 1.90 7.50
C ARG A 131 -13.57 2.74 7.67
N LEU A 132 -12.42 2.27 7.17
CA LEU A 132 -11.14 2.98 7.35
C LEU A 132 -11.17 4.36 6.70
N ALA A 133 -11.71 4.47 5.48
CA ALA A 133 -11.81 5.76 4.79
C ALA A 133 -12.71 6.76 5.53
N ARG A 134 -13.75 6.28 6.20
CA ARG A 134 -14.70 7.12 6.94
C ARG A 134 -14.20 7.47 8.35
N ASP A 135 -13.68 6.47 9.06
CA ASP A 135 -13.38 6.58 10.49
C ASP A 135 -11.98 7.18 10.74
N PHE A 136 -11.06 7.10 9.75
CA PHE A 136 -9.68 7.61 9.85
C PHE A 136 -9.28 8.48 8.64
N PRO A 137 -9.96 9.61 8.41
CA PRO A 137 -9.67 10.48 7.24
C PRO A 137 -8.29 11.15 7.31
N GLU A 138 -7.64 11.17 8.48
CA GLU A 138 -6.30 11.71 8.70
C GLU A 138 -5.17 10.75 8.27
N ALA A 139 -5.48 9.50 8.00
CA ALA A 139 -4.51 8.49 7.57
C ALA A 139 -4.85 7.94 6.18
N VAL A 140 -3.83 7.68 5.38
CA VAL A 140 -3.96 6.90 4.16
C VAL A 140 -3.91 5.43 4.55
N CYS A 141 -5.07 4.78 4.54
CA CYS A 141 -5.20 3.37 4.89
C CYS A 141 -5.28 2.52 3.63
N ARG A 142 -4.39 1.55 3.49
CA ARG A 142 -4.42 0.58 2.39
C ARG A 142 -4.68 -0.81 2.95
N VAL A 143 -5.72 -1.45 2.46
CA VAL A 143 -6.02 -2.85 2.77
C VAL A 143 -5.58 -3.71 1.58
N SER A 144 -4.72 -4.68 1.81
CA SER A 144 -4.18 -5.55 0.76
C SER A 144 -4.06 -6.99 1.22
N THR A 145 -4.14 -7.90 0.26
CA THR A 145 -3.82 -9.31 0.45
C THR A 145 -2.33 -9.56 0.23
N LEU A 146 -1.82 -10.71 0.67
CA LEU A 146 -0.47 -11.12 0.31
C LEU A 146 -0.39 -11.44 -1.18
N GLU A 147 0.61 -10.91 -1.85
CA GLU A 147 0.86 -11.13 -3.28
C GLU A 147 1.81 -12.31 -3.49
N LEU A 148 1.60 -13.13 -4.54
CA LEU A 148 2.48 -14.27 -4.87
C LEU A 148 3.74 -13.86 -5.64
N GLY A 149 3.81 -12.61 -6.09
CA GLY A 149 4.93 -12.07 -6.86
C GLY A 149 5.60 -10.88 -6.19
N SER A 150 6.38 -10.12 -6.94
CA SER A 150 6.92 -8.86 -6.47
C SER A 150 5.80 -7.90 -6.10
N PRO A 151 5.90 -7.20 -4.95
CA PRO A 151 4.86 -6.26 -4.54
C PRO A 151 4.68 -5.17 -5.59
N VAL A 152 3.46 -5.03 -6.08
CA VAL A 152 3.11 -4.05 -7.13
C VAL A 152 2.80 -2.69 -6.53
N GLY A 153 2.51 -2.63 -5.24
CA GLY A 153 2.09 -1.41 -4.57
C GLY A 153 0.67 -1.01 -4.97
N TRP A 154 0.46 0.24 -5.36
CA TRP A 154 -0.84 0.70 -5.83
C TRP A 154 -1.14 0.17 -7.24
N PRO A 155 -2.34 -0.32 -7.52
CA PRO A 155 -2.67 -0.98 -8.80
C PRO A 155 -2.61 -0.03 -10.00
N VAL A 156 -2.91 1.26 -9.78
CA VAL A 156 -2.84 2.30 -10.82
C VAL A 156 -1.90 3.40 -10.34
N GLN A 157 -0.87 3.69 -11.13
CA GLN A 157 0.13 4.68 -10.80
C GLN A 157 0.38 5.60 -12.00
N PHE A 158 0.33 6.90 -11.77
CA PHE A 158 0.69 7.91 -12.76
C PHE A 158 1.96 8.63 -12.31
N ARG A 159 2.94 8.72 -13.18
CA ARG A 159 4.17 9.45 -12.92
C ARG A 159 4.16 10.78 -13.67
N LEU A 160 4.16 11.87 -12.92
CA LEU A 160 4.34 13.22 -13.46
C LEU A 160 5.79 13.65 -13.21
N THR A 161 6.44 14.18 -14.25
CA THR A 161 7.83 14.63 -14.18
C THR A 161 7.95 16.02 -14.83
N GLY A 162 8.81 16.85 -14.29
CA GLY A 162 9.08 18.18 -14.82
C GLY A 162 10.28 18.83 -14.14
N PRO A 163 10.83 19.91 -14.73
CA PRO A 163 11.99 20.61 -14.16
C PRO A 163 11.65 21.48 -12.96
N ASP A 164 10.37 21.81 -12.77
CA ASP A 164 9.88 22.70 -11.69
C ASP A 164 8.99 21.89 -10.75
N ALA A 165 9.46 21.68 -9.53
CA ALA A 165 8.80 20.88 -8.51
C ALA A 165 7.41 21.43 -8.11
N ASP A 166 7.29 22.76 -8.00
CA ASP A 166 6.03 23.39 -7.59
C ASP A 166 4.95 23.19 -8.68
N LYS A 167 5.31 23.35 -9.94
CA LYS A 167 4.40 23.09 -11.06
C LYS A 167 3.99 21.62 -11.16
N VAL A 168 4.93 20.70 -10.91
CA VAL A 168 4.63 19.26 -10.90
C VAL A 168 3.61 18.95 -9.80
N GLN A 169 3.76 19.55 -8.60
CA GLN A 169 2.79 19.38 -7.52
C GLN A 169 1.41 19.94 -7.90
N ASP A 170 1.35 21.12 -8.50
CA ASP A 170 0.09 21.73 -8.93
C ASP A 170 -0.63 20.86 -9.98
N PHE A 171 0.10 20.36 -10.97
CA PHE A 171 -0.48 19.45 -11.97
C PHE A 171 -0.90 18.11 -11.36
N ALA A 172 -0.12 17.57 -10.41
CA ALA A 172 -0.49 16.36 -9.70
C ALA A 172 -1.79 16.54 -8.91
N GLY A 173 -1.95 17.72 -8.26
CA GLY A 173 -3.19 18.10 -7.58
C GLY A 173 -4.39 18.11 -8.52
N GLN A 174 -4.28 18.80 -9.66
CA GLN A 174 -5.32 18.85 -10.67
C GLN A 174 -5.68 17.46 -11.23
N ALA A 175 -4.67 16.61 -11.50
CA ALA A 175 -4.88 15.24 -11.94
C ALA A 175 -5.61 14.41 -10.87
N ALA A 176 -5.21 14.54 -9.61
CA ALA A 176 -5.86 13.84 -8.50
C ALA A 176 -7.33 14.27 -8.32
N ASP A 177 -7.63 15.57 -8.52
CA ASP A 177 -9.00 16.06 -8.43
C ASP A 177 -9.89 15.49 -9.55
N ILE A 178 -9.35 15.31 -10.74
CA ILE A 178 -10.07 14.66 -11.85
C ILE A 178 -10.35 13.19 -11.50
N VAL A 179 -9.31 12.49 -11.02
CA VAL A 179 -9.38 11.06 -10.68
C VAL A 179 -10.34 10.78 -9.52
N ARG A 180 -10.40 11.66 -8.51
CA ARG A 180 -11.32 11.52 -7.36
C ARG A 180 -12.80 11.59 -7.73
N HIS A 181 -13.13 12.17 -8.87
CA HIS A 181 -14.52 12.24 -9.37
C HIS A 181 -14.98 10.97 -10.08
N ASP A 182 -14.07 10.04 -10.34
CA ASP A 182 -14.39 8.75 -10.94
C ASP A 182 -14.94 7.79 -9.88
N PRO A 183 -16.17 7.24 -10.06
CA PRO A 183 -16.80 6.36 -9.09
C PRO A 183 -16.06 5.01 -8.90
N ASP A 184 -15.24 4.62 -9.86
CA ASP A 184 -14.47 3.37 -9.80
C ASP A 184 -13.16 3.53 -9.01
N ILE A 185 -12.83 4.76 -8.58
CA ILE A 185 -11.61 5.06 -7.83
C ILE A 185 -11.95 5.43 -6.39
N SER A 186 -11.60 4.54 -5.47
CA SER A 186 -11.91 4.72 -4.05
C SER A 186 -10.93 5.62 -3.30
N GLN A 187 -9.67 5.67 -3.72
CA GLN A 187 -8.62 6.39 -3.00
C GLN A 187 -7.52 6.89 -3.94
N THR A 188 -7.07 8.13 -3.70
CA THR A 188 -5.89 8.71 -4.39
C THR A 188 -4.87 9.16 -3.35
N CYS A 189 -3.61 8.83 -3.57
CA CYS A 189 -2.50 9.27 -2.74
C CYS A 189 -1.33 9.76 -3.61
N PHE A 190 -0.47 10.57 -3.02
CA PHE A 190 0.74 11.04 -3.65
C PHE A 190 1.94 10.33 -3.03
N ASP A 191 2.90 9.96 -3.85
CA ASP A 191 4.20 9.47 -3.41
C ASP A 191 5.05 10.62 -2.82
N TRP A 192 4.77 11.84 -3.26
CA TRP A 192 5.44 13.03 -2.77
C TRP A 192 4.65 13.66 -1.62
N GLY A 193 5.27 13.71 -0.43
CA GLY A 193 4.64 14.25 0.77
C GLY A 193 4.36 15.75 0.71
N GLU A 194 3.54 16.22 1.63
CA GLU A 194 3.17 17.63 1.78
C GLU A 194 4.41 18.49 2.13
N LYS A 195 4.41 19.78 1.73
CA LYS A 195 5.44 20.74 2.13
C LYS A 195 5.48 20.85 3.65
N GLN A 196 6.67 20.64 4.21
CA GLN A 196 6.87 20.67 5.65
C GLN A 196 7.43 22.02 6.12
N ARG A 197 7.02 22.44 7.30
CA ARG A 197 7.64 23.57 7.97
C ARG A 197 9.02 23.17 8.49
N LYS A 198 10.06 23.87 8.06
CA LYS A 198 11.44 23.66 8.48
C LYS A 198 11.84 24.78 9.42
N LEU A 199 12.29 24.46 10.62
CA LEU A 199 12.93 25.40 11.51
C LEU A 199 14.43 25.44 11.19
N VAL A 200 14.91 26.57 10.70
CA VAL A 200 16.34 26.78 10.42
C VAL A 200 16.96 27.62 11.53
N LEU A 201 17.83 27.00 12.29
CA LEU A 201 18.60 27.67 13.33
C LEU A 201 19.87 28.29 12.70
N LYS A 202 19.93 29.62 12.66
CA LYS A 202 21.12 30.36 12.22
C LYS A 202 21.96 30.72 13.45
N ILE A 203 23.11 30.07 13.59
CA ILE A 203 24.04 30.31 14.70
C ILE A 203 24.91 31.49 14.35
N ARG A 204 24.98 32.51 15.22
CA ARG A 204 25.92 33.62 15.12
C ARG A 204 27.31 33.13 15.51
N GLN A 205 28.09 32.73 14.52
CA GLN A 205 29.39 32.07 14.70
C GLN A 205 30.39 32.81 15.57
N GLU A 206 30.45 34.17 15.45
CA GLU A 206 31.38 34.98 16.22
C GLU A 206 31.04 35.00 17.71
N GLU A 207 29.75 35.10 18.04
CA GLU A 207 29.28 35.03 19.42
C GLU A 207 29.47 33.66 20.02
N ALA A 208 29.15 32.60 19.24
CA ALA A 208 29.35 31.23 19.67
C ALA A 208 30.82 30.94 20.00
N ARG A 209 31.77 31.42 19.17
CA ARG A 209 33.22 31.32 19.43
C ARG A 209 33.65 32.06 20.69
N ARG A 210 33.11 33.26 20.93
CA ARG A 210 33.39 34.01 22.16
C ARG A 210 32.94 33.28 23.42
N LEU A 211 31.86 32.54 23.32
CA LEU A 211 31.30 31.70 24.38
C LEU A 211 31.95 30.31 24.45
N GLY A 212 32.93 30.01 23.60
CA GLY A 212 33.59 28.70 23.55
C GLY A 212 32.70 27.58 23.00
N LEU A 213 31.59 27.92 22.33
CA LEU A 213 30.66 26.94 21.76
C LEU A 213 31.04 26.63 20.32
N SER A 214 31.18 25.33 20.01
CA SER A 214 31.26 24.87 18.63
C SER A 214 29.87 24.81 17.99
N SER A 215 29.80 24.89 16.65
CA SER A 215 28.53 24.75 15.93
C SER A 215 27.85 23.42 16.19
N SER A 216 28.61 22.35 16.37
CA SER A 216 28.08 21.03 16.71
C SER A 216 27.48 20.99 18.12
N ALA A 217 28.14 21.61 19.11
CA ALA A 217 27.60 21.70 20.47
C ALA A 217 26.31 22.52 20.52
N ALA A 218 26.24 23.65 19.79
CA ALA A 218 25.04 24.46 19.70
C ALA A 218 23.88 23.68 18.99
N ALA A 219 24.18 22.91 17.94
CA ALA A 219 23.21 22.10 17.27
C ALA A 219 22.69 20.97 18.17
N GLN A 220 23.58 20.33 18.97
CA GLN A 220 23.18 19.29 19.93
C GLN A 220 22.26 19.83 21.02
N LEU A 221 22.59 21.01 21.58
CA LEU A 221 21.74 21.66 22.57
C LEU A 221 20.39 22.03 22.02
N ALA A 222 20.33 22.58 20.80
CA ALA A 222 19.10 22.92 20.13
C ALA A 222 18.24 21.66 19.84
N TYR A 223 18.87 20.58 19.39
CA TYR A 223 18.20 19.29 19.17
C TYR A 223 17.62 18.74 20.48
N ALA A 224 18.44 18.69 21.54
CA ALA A 224 17.99 18.21 22.85
C ALA A 224 16.83 19.05 23.43
N ALA A 225 16.87 20.37 23.21
CA ALA A 225 15.82 21.28 23.68
C ALA A 225 14.48 21.05 22.96
N VAL A 226 14.51 20.66 21.67
CA VAL A 226 13.30 20.44 20.86
C VAL A 226 12.75 19.02 21.01
N THR A 227 13.63 18.02 21.09
CA THR A 227 13.24 16.60 21.09
C THR A 227 13.22 15.98 22.47
N GLY A 228 13.87 16.59 23.46
CA GLY A 228 14.09 15.99 24.78
C GLY A 228 15.13 14.86 24.78
N ASP A 229 15.67 14.47 23.62
CA ASP A 229 16.71 13.40 23.50
C ASP A 229 18.10 14.04 23.41
N PRO A 230 19.00 13.76 24.37
CA PRO A 230 20.36 14.28 24.34
C PRO A 230 21.23 13.66 23.23
N ARG A 231 20.75 12.62 22.53
CA ARG A 231 21.49 11.95 21.45
C ARG A 231 21.13 12.54 20.09
N PRO A 232 22.06 13.18 19.37
CA PRO A 232 21.78 13.76 18.09
C PRO A 232 21.56 12.63 17.04
N LYS A 233 20.36 12.53 16.50
CA LYS A 233 20.11 11.83 15.24
C LYS A 233 20.34 12.80 14.11
N PHE A 234 21.52 12.79 13.52
CA PHE A 234 21.79 13.59 12.32
C PHE A 234 21.14 12.94 11.10
N TYR A 235 19.99 13.41 10.70
CA TYR A 235 19.49 13.25 9.33
C TYR A 235 20.00 14.47 8.55
N GLY A 236 21.22 14.28 7.92
CA GLY A 236 22.03 15.27 7.54
C GLY A 236 22.02 15.94 6.33
N LEU A 237 21.78 16.99 5.85
CA LEU A 237 22.48 17.77 4.84
C LEU A 237 23.15 18.92 5.57
N ILE A 238 24.47 18.84 5.73
CA ILE A 238 25.31 20.00 6.00
C ILE A 238 25.55 20.62 4.63
N GLU A 239 24.85 21.68 4.29
CA GLU A 239 25.28 22.66 3.31
C GLU A 239 26.09 23.75 4.00
#